data_e1b8dfa3165c0b49ec305f940fa05b05
#
_entry.id   e1b8dfa3165c0b49ec305f940fa05b05
#
_cell.length_a   1.000
_cell.length_b   1.000
_cell.length_c   1.000
_cell.angle_alpha   90.00
_cell.angle_beta   90.00
_cell.angle_gamma   90.00
#
_symmetry.space_group_name_H-M   'P 1'
#
loop_
_entity.id
_entity.type
_entity.pdbx_description
1 polymer ?
#
loop_
_entity_poly.entity_id
_entity_poly.type
_entity_poly.pdbx_seq_one_letter_code
_entity_poly.pdbx_strand_id
1 'polypeptide(L)'
;MKKIVAFFLALSMAVVMLAGCGASQTPTTTEAPKAETKAATEAAPAAETEQKELTIAGIVFKDEFTMKMVQQGYEDAAKDYGVNLVLGNSMGDLANEQQLVYSYIDMGVDGIAITPYSEEASIPILKEAYDKGIEVAVANIKLNDASFVCGGFTSQDLLNGQKLGDYTAKYLSDKYGNDLKIAIMDFDAAIPEQSKARYGGFLEKLTANGVNYEIVAQQSSTSKNDNVPIVEAMLAGAPDCNVFYCTSAAFTNVVVQVVMNMGLSDKITVVGYDMGEQTATQLLDENSP
;
A
#
# COMPACT_ATOMS: atom_id res chain seq x y z
N MET A 1 -15.47 -22.94 -34.23
CA MET A 1 -16.83 -22.87 -34.84
C MET A 1 -17.85 -22.56 -33.77
N LYS A 2 -18.74 -21.59 -34.06
CA LYS A 2 -19.93 -21.11 -33.30
C LYS A 2 -19.61 -20.20 -32.12
N LYS A 3 -19.55 -18.88 -32.31
CA LYS A 3 -20.61 -17.86 -32.51
C LYS A 3 -21.43 -17.60 -31.25
N ILE A 4 -21.21 -16.47 -30.72
CA ILE A 4 -21.81 -15.83 -29.59
C ILE A 4 -22.67 -14.66 -29.95
N VAL A 5 -23.73 -14.48 -29.26
CA VAL A 5 -24.71 -13.42 -29.42
C VAL A 5 -24.55 -12.40 -28.31
N ALA A 6 -24.38 -11.15 -28.70
CA ALA A 6 -24.46 -10.00 -27.81
C ALA A 6 -25.93 -9.62 -27.60
N PHE A 7 -26.25 -9.25 -26.36
CA PHE A 7 -27.57 -8.68 -26.04
C PHE A 7 -27.40 -7.30 -25.45
N PHE A 8 -27.78 -6.29 -26.22
CA PHE A 8 -28.04 -4.94 -25.76
C PHE A 8 -29.48 -4.86 -25.26
N LEU A 9 -29.68 -4.29 -24.09
CA LEU A 9 -30.99 -3.83 -23.67
C LEU A 9 -30.87 -2.38 -23.13
N ALA A 10 -31.36 -1.48 -23.95
CA ALA A 10 -31.71 -0.12 -23.57
C ALA A 10 -33.07 -0.12 -22.87
N LEU A 11 -33.22 0.57 -21.76
CA LEU A 11 -34.54 0.82 -21.18
C LEU A 11 -34.69 2.32 -20.89
N SER A 12 -35.64 2.87 -21.61
CA SER A 12 -36.08 4.25 -21.66
C SER A 12 -36.91 4.67 -20.43
N MET A 13 -36.80 5.97 -20.12
CA MET A 13 -37.62 6.71 -19.15
C MET A 13 -39.12 6.64 -19.43
N ALA A 14 -39.92 6.60 -18.38
CA ALA A 14 -41.29 7.06 -18.36
C ALA A 14 -41.57 7.92 -17.12
N VAL A 15 -41.86 9.18 -17.39
CA VAL A 15 -42.38 10.17 -16.44
C VAL A 15 -43.88 9.96 -16.32
N VAL A 16 -44.40 9.85 -15.10
CA VAL A 16 -45.85 9.97 -14.84
C VAL A 16 -46.04 11.06 -13.80
N MET A 17 -46.66 12.16 -14.26
CA MET A 17 -47.30 13.15 -13.39
C MET A 17 -48.72 12.66 -13.04
N LEU A 18 -49.10 12.82 -11.78
CA LEU A 18 -50.49 12.80 -11.37
C LEU A 18 -50.76 13.96 -10.42
N ALA A 19 -51.66 14.81 -10.89
CA ALA A 19 -52.23 15.94 -10.18
C ALA A 19 -53.35 15.49 -9.24
N GLY A 20 -53.52 16.16 -8.15
CA GLY A 20 -54.65 16.00 -7.24
C GLY A 20 -55.03 17.33 -6.57
N CYS A 21 -56.20 17.83 -6.89
CA CYS A 21 -56.83 19.09 -6.53
C CYS A 21 -57.28 19.18 -5.06
N GLY A 22 -57.44 20.42 -4.59
CA GLY A 22 -58.35 20.74 -3.49
C GLY A 22 -58.16 22.11 -2.86
N ALA A 23 -58.83 23.05 -3.41
CA ALA A 23 -59.77 24.11 -2.97
C ALA A 23 -59.29 25.26 -2.11
N SER A 24 -59.27 26.39 -2.72
CA SER A 24 -60.12 27.61 -2.51
C SER A 24 -59.88 28.47 -1.30
N GLN A 25 -59.42 29.70 -1.49
CA GLN A 25 -60.16 30.97 -1.30
C GLN A 25 -59.32 32.18 -1.68
N THR A 26 -59.93 33.09 -2.48
CA THR A 26 -59.51 34.38 -2.98
C THR A 26 -60.09 35.51 -2.09
N PRO A 27 -59.85 36.78 -2.34
CA PRO A 27 -58.68 37.59 -2.65
C PRO A 27 -58.47 38.79 -1.72
N THR A 28 -57.35 39.46 -1.74
CA THR A 28 -57.30 40.91 -1.50
C THR A 28 -56.16 41.58 -2.24
N THR A 29 -56.55 42.54 -3.06
CA THR A 29 -55.76 43.43 -3.88
C THR A 29 -54.96 44.39 -3.03
N THR A 30 -53.69 44.62 -3.33
CA THR A 30 -53.02 45.91 -3.05
C THR A 30 -51.84 46.12 -4.03
N GLU A 31 -51.77 47.34 -4.48
CA GLU A 31 -50.96 47.91 -5.58
C GLU A 31 -49.47 47.63 -5.52
N ALA A 32 -48.86 47.59 -6.74
CA ALA A 32 -47.42 47.58 -6.98
C ALA A 32 -46.83 48.99 -6.88
N PRO A 33 -45.62 49.15 -6.33
CA PRO A 33 -44.74 50.27 -6.63
C PRO A 33 -43.74 49.91 -7.74
N LYS A 34 -43.57 50.91 -8.60
CA LYS A 34 -42.73 51.04 -9.77
C LYS A 34 -41.27 50.62 -9.51
N ALA A 35 -40.72 49.78 -10.38
CA ALA A 35 -39.30 49.44 -10.43
C ALA A 35 -38.48 50.64 -10.91
N GLU A 36 -37.54 51.09 -10.09
CA GLU A 36 -36.42 51.92 -10.52
C GLU A 36 -35.29 51.02 -11.00
N THR A 37 -34.90 51.20 -12.27
CA THR A 37 -33.75 50.56 -12.90
C THR A 37 -32.49 51.14 -12.29
N LYS A 38 -31.78 50.36 -11.42
CA LYS A 38 -30.42 50.66 -11.04
C LYS A 38 -29.48 50.05 -12.09
N ALA A 39 -28.59 50.91 -12.58
CA ALA A 39 -27.54 50.58 -13.54
C ALA A 39 -26.70 49.38 -13.10
N ALA A 40 -26.45 48.47 -14.03
CA ALA A 40 -25.49 47.39 -13.88
C ALA A 40 -24.09 47.98 -13.65
N THR A 41 -23.54 47.77 -12.47
CA THR A 41 -22.11 47.99 -12.22
C THR A 41 -21.37 46.88 -12.93
N GLU A 42 -20.60 47.26 -13.93
CA GLU A 42 -19.66 46.42 -14.66
C GLU A 42 -18.70 45.75 -13.60
N ALA A 43 -18.81 44.46 -13.44
CA ALA A 43 -17.90 43.70 -12.59
C ALA A 43 -16.51 43.79 -13.22
N ALA A 44 -15.56 44.34 -12.47
CA ALA A 44 -14.15 44.31 -12.83
C ALA A 44 -13.72 42.84 -13.09
N PRO A 45 -12.87 42.59 -14.12
CA PRO A 45 -12.36 41.24 -14.34
C PRO A 45 -11.64 40.77 -13.08
N ALA A 46 -12.02 39.60 -12.61
CA ALA A 46 -11.29 38.90 -11.55
C ALA A 46 -9.83 38.78 -12.00
N ALA A 47 -8.91 39.31 -11.21
CA ALA A 47 -7.50 39.11 -11.45
C ALA A 47 -7.27 37.58 -11.51
N GLU A 48 -6.81 37.08 -12.64
CA GLU A 48 -6.21 35.76 -12.75
C GLU A 48 -5.01 35.78 -11.81
N THR A 49 -5.17 35.23 -10.64
CA THR A 49 -4.04 34.87 -9.80
C THR A 49 -3.29 33.81 -10.59
N GLU A 50 -2.10 34.15 -11.10
CA GLU A 50 -1.15 33.18 -11.63
C GLU A 50 -1.03 32.08 -10.57
N GLN A 51 -1.58 30.90 -10.88
CA GLN A 51 -1.52 29.76 -9.98
C GLN A 51 -0.07 29.31 -9.99
N LYS A 52 0.65 29.50 -8.86
CA LYS A 52 2.03 29.03 -8.73
C LYS A 52 2.07 27.56 -9.09
N GLU A 53 2.90 27.22 -10.05
CA GLU A 53 3.14 25.84 -10.45
C GLU A 53 3.91 25.14 -9.32
N LEU A 54 3.24 24.19 -8.66
CA LEU A 54 3.83 23.45 -7.54
C LEU A 54 4.82 22.41 -8.02
N THR A 55 5.90 22.22 -7.27
CA THR A 55 6.88 21.16 -7.50
C THR A 55 6.90 20.21 -6.30
N ILE A 56 6.65 18.94 -6.54
CA ILE A 56 6.63 17.88 -5.52
C ILE A 56 7.80 16.92 -5.78
N ALA A 57 8.53 16.57 -4.72
CA ALA A 57 9.52 15.51 -4.78
C ALA A 57 8.88 14.18 -4.37
N GLY A 58 9.05 13.14 -5.18
CA GLY A 58 8.63 11.77 -4.88
C GLY A 58 9.84 10.89 -4.58
N ILE A 59 9.97 10.37 -3.34
CA ILE A 59 11.12 9.57 -2.93
C ILE A 59 10.67 8.16 -2.58
N VAL A 60 11.35 7.15 -3.14
CA VAL A 60 11.25 5.75 -2.76
C VAL A 60 12.60 5.23 -2.27
N PHE A 61 12.61 4.11 -1.52
CA PHE A 61 13.87 3.64 -0.92
C PHE A 61 14.48 2.40 -1.59
N LYS A 62 13.79 1.79 -2.58
CA LYS A 62 14.29 0.60 -3.28
C LYS A 62 13.88 0.58 -4.74
N ASP A 63 14.57 -0.21 -5.55
CA ASP A 63 14.17 -0.54 -6.92
C ASP A 63 13.56 -1.95 -6.95
N GLU A 64 12.33 -2.06 -6.44
CA GLU A 64 11.55 -3.30 -6.43
C GLU A 64 10.09 -3.03 -6.79
N PHE A 65 9.32 -4.08 -7.07
CA PHE A 65 7.96 -3.99 -7.62
C PHE A 65 7.05 -3.03 -6.83
N THR A 66 6.98 -3.18 -5.50
CA THR A 66 6.10 -2.32 -4.66
C THR A 66 6.50 -0.85 -4.73
N MET A 67 7.81 -0.57 -4.72
CA MET A 67 8.29 0.82 -4.80
C MET A 67 8.08 1.43 -6.19
N LYS A 68 8.16 0.63 -7.25
CA LYS A 68 7.78 1.07 -8.60
C LYS A 68 6.30 1.43 -8.71
N MET A 69 5.43 0.70 -8.02
CA MET A 69 4.01 1.05 -7.96
C MET A 69 3.76 2.35 -7.18
N VAL A 70 4.49 2.58 -6.08
CA VAL A 70 4.43 3.85 -5.35
C VAL A 70 4.90 5.00 -6.23
N GLN A 71 6.02 4.82 -6.94
CA GLN A 71 6.54 5.82 -7.87
C GLN A 71 5.55 6.13 -9.00
N GLN A 72 4.94 5.08 -9.58
CA GLN A 72 3.89 5.27 -10.59
C GLN A 72 2.71 6.06 -10.03
N GLY A 73 2.32 5.81 -8.77
CA GLY A 73 1.29 6.60 -8.10
C GLY A 73 1.66 8.08 -7.95
N TYR A 74 2.93 8.40 -7.69
CA TYR A 74 3.39 9.80 -7.69
C TYR A 74 3.30 10.43 -9.08
N GLU A 75 3.70 9.70 -10.13
CA GLU A 75 3.61 10.16 -11.53
C GLU A 75 2.17 10.41 -11.97
N ASP A 76 1.28 9.49 -11.66
CA ASP A 76 -0.15 9.60 -11.99
C ASP A 76 -0.79 10.79 -11.25
N ALA A 77 -0.52 10.93 -9.95
CA ALA A 77 -1.02 12.05 -9.16
C ALA A 77 -0.49 13.39 -9.68
N ALA A 78 0.80 13.48 -9.99
CA ALA A 78 1.39 14.71 -10.53
C ALA A 78 0.72 15.13 -11.84
N LYS A 79 0.42 14.17 -12.71
CA LYS A 79 -0.31 14.40 -13.96
C LYS A 79 -1.75 14.84 -13.71
N ASP A 80 -2.45 14.18 -12.79
CA ASP A 80 -3.86 14.45 -12.51
C ASP A 80 -4.06 15.83 -11.86
N TYR A 81 -3.12 16.24 -11.01
CA TYR A 81 -3.18 17.54 -10.32
C TYR A 81 -2.41 18.66 -11.02
N GLY A 82 -1.71 18.37 -12.13
CA GLY A 82 -0.97 19.36 -12.90
C GLY A 82 0.18 20.00 -12.12
N VAL A 83 0.95 19.19 -11.38
CA VAL A 83 2.11 19.62 -10.61
C VAL A 83 3.40 19.07 -11.23
N ASN A 84 4.52 19.80 -11.07
CA ASN A 84 5.83 19.28 -11.43
C ASN A 84 6.25 18.18 -10.44
N LEU A 85 6.82 17.11 -10.95
CA LEU A 85 7.32 16.01 -10.16
C LEU A 85 8.82 15.81 -10.38
N VAL A 86 9.58 15.70 -9.29
CA VAL A 86 10.96 15.24 -9.30
C VAL A 86 11.06 13.95 -8.50
N LEU A 87 11.72 12.93 -9.05
CA LEU A 87 11.78 11.60 -8.45
C LEU A 87 13.17 11.30 -7.90
N GLY A 88 13.20 10.58 -6.78
CA GLY A 88 14.42 10.09 -6.15
C GLY A 88 14.27 8.68 -5.60
N ASN A 89 15.39 8.00 -5.48
CA ASN A 89 15.47 6.69 -4.86
C ASN A 89 16.71 6.63 -3.95
N SER A 90 16.50 6.43 -2.66
CA SER A 90 17.60 6.35 -1.70
C SER A 90 18.37 5.02 -1.75
N MET A 91 17.91 4.05 -2.54
CA MET A 91 18.57 2.76 -2.77
C MET A 91 18.82 1.95 -1.47
N GLY A 92 17.97 2.15 -0.46
CA GLY A 92 18.08 1.49 0.84
C GLY A 92 19.28 1.98 1.65
N ASP A 93 19.56 3.27 1.57
CA ASP A 93 20.63 3.92 2.31
C ASP A 93 20.14 5.24 2.91
N LEU A 94 20.30 5.40 4.22
CA LEU A 94 19.85 6.59 4.95
C LEU A 94 20.62 7.85 4.55
N ALA A 95 21.91 7.74 4.26
CA ALA A 95 22.70 8.89 3.86
C ALA A 95 22.29 9.40 2.48
N ASN A 96 21.95 8.48 1.56
CA ASN A 96 21.38 8.85 0.27
C ASN A 96 19.99 9.50 0.42
N GLU A 97 19.16 9.02 1.35
CA GLU A 97 17.87 9.66 1.65
C GLU A 97 18.06 11.10 2.11
N GLN A 98 18.97 11.30 3.07
CA GLN A 98 19.30 12.64 3.57
C GLN A 98 19.81 13.57 2.46
N GLN A 99 20.69 13.08 1.58
CA GLN A 99 21.20 13.87 0.46
C GLN A 99 20.10 14.25 -0.54
N LEU A 100 19.17 13.34 -0.83
CA LEU A 100 18.02 13.63 -1.69
C LEU A 100 17.16 14.72 -1.07
N VAL A 101 16.80 14.60 0.21
CA VAL A 101 15.97 15.58 0.90
C VAL A 101 16.68 16.95 0.93
N TYR A 102 17.99 17.01 1.25
CA TYR A 102 18.76 18.27 1.16
C TYR A 102 18.73 18.88 -0.25
N SER A 103 18.92 18.06 -1.27
CA SER A 103 18.86 18.53 -2.66
C SER A 103 17.48 19.12 -3.03
N TYR A 104 16.41 18.55 -2.53
CA TYR A 104 15.06 19.05 -2.76
C TYR A 104 14.73 20.30 -1.93
N ILE A 105 15.27 20.40 -0.71
CA ILE A 105 15.24 21.64 0.07
C ILE A 105 15.93 22.77 -0.70
N ASP A 106 17.13 22.52 -1.23
CA ASP A 106 17.90 23.50 -1.99
C ASP A 106 17.24 23.87 -3.33
N MET A 107 16.53 22.92 -3.94
CA MET A 107 15.72 23.15 -5.15
C MET A 107 14.48 24.00 -4.86
N GLY A 108 14.03 24.07 -3.61
CA GLY A 108 12.85 24.84 -3.21
C GLY A 108 11.55 24.16 -3.64
N VAL A 109 11.45 22.83 -3.53
CA VAL A 109 10.20 22.12 -3.79
C VAL A 109 9.11 22.54 -2.80
N ASP A 110 7.86 22.44 -3.19
CA ASP A 110 6.72 22.81 -2.32
C ASP A 110 6.30 21.65 -1.39
N GLY A 111 6.60 20.41 -1.78
CA GLY A 111 6.29 19.23 -0.98
C GLY A 111 7.20 18.05 -1.25
N ILE A 112 7.28 17.15 -0.30
CA ILE A 112 7.99 15.87 -0.38
C ILE A 112 7.01 14.75 -0.05
N ALA A 113 6.75 13.87 -1.02
CA ALA A 113 6.05 12.61 -0.82
C ALA A 113 7.09 11.50 -0.75
N ILE A 114 7.25 10.85 0.41
CA ILE A 114 8.35 9.92 0.65
C ILE A 114 7.88 8.59 1.22
N THR A 115 8.52 7.52 0.76
CA THR A 115 8.59 6.27 1.52
C THR A 115 9.88 6.30 2.32
N PRO A 116 9.84 6.65 3.62
CA PRO A 116 11.05 6.83 4.43
C PRO A 116 11.79 5.50 4.59
N TYR A 117 13.12 5.58 4.69
CA TYR A 117 13.93 4.39 4.91
C TYR A 117 13.82 3.85 6.34
N SER A 118 13.59 4.73 7.32
CA SER A 118 13.51 4.37 8.74
C SER A 118 12.39 5.14 9.45
N GLU A 119 11.66 4.44 10.30
CA GLU A 119 10.59 5.01 11.13
C GLU A 119 11.08 6.10 12.09
N GLU A 120 12.35 6.06 12.48
CA GLU A 120 12.96 6.98 13.43
C GLU A 120 14.08 7.83 12.79
N ALA A 121 15.03 7.20 12.08
CA ALA A 121 16.21 7.87 11.58
C ALA A 121 15.92 8.86 10.43
N SER A 122 14.79 8.72 9.73
CA SER A 122 14.35 9.66 8.69
C SER A 122 13.69 10.92 9.26
N ILE A 123 13.26 10.92 10.54
CA ILE A 123 12.52 12.04 11.14
C ILE A 123 13.32 13.36 11.12
N PRO A 124 14.60 13.41 11.53
CA PRO A 124 15.32 14.69 11.62
C PRO A 124 15.39 15.46 10.31
N ILE A 125 15.70 14.78 9.22
CA ILE A 125 15.83 15.43 7.90
C ILE A 125 14.49 15.84 7.31
N LEU A 126 13.45 15.04 7.51
CA LEU A 126 12.10 15.36 7.05
C LEU A 126 11.52 16.53 7.86
N LYS A 127 11.79 16.57 9.16
CA LYS A 127 11.41 17.71 10.00
C LYS A 127 12.15 18.98 9.60
N GLU A 128 13.43 18.91 9.21
CA GLU A 128 14.16 20.05 8.68
C GLU A 128 13.51 20.60 7.39
N ALA A 129 13.07 19.72 6.49
CA ALA A 129 12.33 20.15 5.30
C ALA A 129 11.02 20.86 5.68
N TYR A 130 10.26 20.30 6.61
CA TYR A 130 9.03 20.91 7.13
C TYR A 130 9.29 22.28 7.77
N ASP A 131 10.32 22.41 8.61
CA ASP A 131 10.68 23.67 9.28
C ASP A 131 11.11 24.77 8.27
N LYS A 132 11.45 24.38 7.03
CA LYS A 132 11.70 25.29 5.89
C LYS A 132 10.45 25.57 5.04
N GLY A 133 9.28 25.08 5.46
CA GLY A 133 8.00 25.32 4.79
C GLY A 133 7.68 24.36 3.65
N ILE A 134 8.35 23.21 3.59
CA ILE A 134 8.06 22.15 2.63
C ILE A 134 7.08 21.17 3.28
N GLU A 135 5.93 20.94 2.64
CA GLU A 135 4.96 19.96 3.12
C GLU A 135 5.49 18.53 2.98
N VAL A 136 5.29 17.70 4.01
CA VAL A 136 5.78 16.32 4.02
C VAL A 136 4.60 15.36 4.08
N ALA A 137 4.53 14.42 3.13
CA ALA A 137 3.63 13.29 3.14
C ALA A 137 4.41 11.97 3.12
N VAL A 138 3.92 10.95 3.83
CA VAL A 138 4.60 9.66 3.92
C VAL A 138 3.75 8.53 3.31
N ALA A 139 4.41 7.56 2.71
CA ALA A 139 3.79 6.37 2.17
C ALA A 139 4.49 5.10 2.68
N ASN A 140 3.77 4.00 2.79
CA ASN A 140 4.24 2.66 3.14
C ASN A 140 4.77 2.52 4.59
N ILE A 141 5.71 3.34 5.03
CA ILE A 141 6.33 3.29 6.36
C ILE A 141 5.82 4.46 7.20
N LYS A 142 5.36 4.17 8.42
CA LYS A 142 4.91 5.16 9.38
C LYS A 142 6.10 5.70 10.16
N LEU A 143 6.18 7.01 10.34
CA LEU A 143 7.16 7.62 11.25
C LEU A 143 6.71 7.50 12.71
N ASN A 144 7.66 7.30 13.64
CA ASN A 144 7.41 7.27 15.07
C ASN A 144 6.92 8.64 15.61
N ASP A 145 7.41 9.74 15.03
CA ASP A 145 6.83 11.07 15.18
C ASP A 145 6.38 11.59 13.81
N ALA A 146 5.07 11.69 13.62
CA ALA A 146 4.43 12.18 12.41
C ALA A 146 3.69 13.51 12.66
N SER A 147 4.00 14.25 13.72
CA SER A 147 3.29 15.49 14.10
C SER A 147 3.42 16.62 13.07
N PHE A 148 4.44 16.58 12.23
CA PHE A 148 4.72 17.52 11.15
C PHE A 148 4.28 17.05 9.77
N VAL A 149 3.78 15.82 9.65
CA VAL A 149 3.37 15.22 8.36
C VAL A 149 1.95 15.65 8.01
N CYS A 150 1.75 16.20 6.81
CA CYS A 150 0.44 16.65 6.34
C CYS A 150 -0.52 15.49 6.00
N GLY A 151 0.01 14.29 5.73
CA GLY A 151 -0.76 13.10 5.46
C GLY A 151 0.11 11.88 5.18
N GLY A 152 -0.50 10.68 5.24
CA GLY A 152 0.23 9.45 4.96
C GLY A 152 -0.68 8.26 4.76
N PHE A 153 -0.16 7.29 3.98
CA PHE A 153 -0.80 6.00 3.72
C PHE A 153 0.19 4.90 4.06
N THR A 154 -0.15 4.08 5.04
CA THR A 154 0.68 2.95 5.46
C THR A 154 -0.12 1.67 5.41
N SER A 155 0.55 0.53 5.26
CA SER A 155 -0.11 -0.75 5.40
C SER A 155 -0.40 -1.04 6.89
N GLN A 156 -1.48 -1.76 7.14
CA GLN A 156 -1.81 -2.21 8.50
C GLN A 156 -1.20 -3.59 8.72
N ASP A 157 0.13 -3.65 8.81
CA ASP A 157 0.90 -4.90 8.73
C ASP A 157 0.48 -5.92 9.81
N LEU A 158 0.24 -5.50 11.04
CA LEU A 158 -0.26 -6.38 12.11
C LEU A 158 -1.65 -6.96 11.73
N LEU A 159 -2.58 -6.11 11.31
CA LEU A 159 -3.93 -6.55 10.95
C LEU A 159 -3.91 -7.47 9.72
N ASN A 160 -3.05 -7.19 8.75
CA ASN A 160 -2.90 -8.03 7.57
C ASN A 160 -2.29 -9.39 7.94
N GLY A 161 -1.27 -9.42 8.81
CA GLY A 161 -0.74 -10.65 9.39
C GLY A 161 -1.82 -11.44 10.14
N GLN A 162 -2.62 -10.77 10.96
CA GLN A 162 -3.75 -11.38 11.67
C GLN A 162 -4.77 -11.99 10.71
N LYS A 163 -5.18 -11.27 9.65
CA LYS A 163 -6.10 -11.79 8.64
C LYS A 163 -5.54 -13.02 7.94
N LEU A 164 -4.25 -13.01 7.62
CA LEU A 164 -3.58 -14.15 7.00
C LEU A 164 -3.57 -15.36 7.94
N GLY A 165 -3.28 -15.16 9.23
CA GLY A 165 -3.33 -16.20 10.25
C GLY A 165 -4.74 -16.78 10.41
N ASP A 166 -5.77 -15.94 10.51
CA ASP A 166 -7.16 -16.39 10.60
C ASP A 166 -7.58 -17.20 9.35
N TYR A 167 -7.20 -16.73 8.16
CA TYR A 167 -7.55 -17.39 6.90
C TYR A 167 -6.88 -18.76 6.75
N THR A 168 -5.62 -18.88 7.15
CA THR A 168 -4.83 -20.11 6.92
C THR A 168 -4.90 -21.11 8.05
N ALA A 169 -5.28 -20.71 9.27
CA ALA A 169 -5.27 -21.56 10.46
C ALA A 169 -5.98 -22.90 10.25
N LYS A 170 -7.21 -22.85 9.73
CA LYS A 170 -7.97 -24.10 9.48
C LYS A 170 -7.32 -24.97 8.41
N TYR A 171 -6.86 -24.38 7.31
CA TYR A 171 -6.20 -25.12 6.22
C TYR A 171 -4.94 -25.83 6.72
N LEU A 172 -4.10 -25.11 7.46
CA LEU A 172 -2.85 -25.66 7.99
C LEU A 172 -3.09 -26.75 9.02
N SER A 173 -4.07 -26.57 9.92
CA SER A 173 -4.42 -27.59 10.91
C SER A 173 -5.06 -28.84 10.29
N ASP A 174 -5.88 -28.69 9.26
CA ASP A 174 -6.46 -29.82 8.51
C ASP A 174 -5.36 -30.63 7.79
N LYS A 175 -4.36 -29.94 7.21
CA LYS A 175 -3.29 -30.58 6.43
C LYS A 175 -2.22 -31.25 7.30
N TYR A 176 -1.82 -30.59 8.40
CA TYR A 176 -0.65 -31.00 9.20
C TYR A 176 -0.97 -31.40 10.66
N GLY A 177 -2.24 -31.31 11.03
CA GLY A 177 -2.63 -31.44 12.43
C GLY A 177 -2.39 -30.14 13.21
N ASN A 178 -2.51 -30.25 14.54
CA ASN A 178 -2.47 -29.09 15.41
C ASN A 178 -1.09 -28.88 16.08
N ASP A 179 -0.01 -29.11 15.32
CA ASP A 179 1.38 -28.98 15.79
C ASP A 179 2.28 -28.61 14.59
N LEU A 180 2.25 -27.32 14.24
CA LEU A 180 2.97 -26.81 13.07
C LEU A 180 4.45 -26.60 13.40
N LYS A 181 5.32 -26.92 12.44
CA LYS A 181 6.77 -26.66 12.46
C LYS A 181 7.05 -25.54 11.44
N ILE A 182 7.19 -24.32 11.94
CA ILE A 182 7.23 -23.12 11.11
C ILE A 182 8.66 -22.62 10.94
N ALA A 183 9.10 -22.48 9.68
CA ALA A 183 10.25 -21.66 9.33
C ALA A 183 9.80 -20.26 8.94
N ILE A 184 10.54 -19.22 9.32
CA ILE A 184 10.23 -17.82 9.02
C ILE A 184 11.40 -17.16 8.30
N MET A 185 11.14 -16.60 7.13
CA MET A 185 12.08 -15.69 6.46
C MET A 185 11.55 -14.26 6.56
N ASP A 186 12.29 -13.41 7.25
CA ASP A 186 11.91 -12.07 7.61
C ASP A 186 12.91 -11.00 7.14
N PHE A 187 12.53 -9.72 7.26
CA PHE A 187 13.40 -8.58 6.99
C PHE A 187 13.64 -7.69 8.25
N ASP A 188 13.66 -8.31 9.43
CA ASP A 188 13.88 -7.60 10.71
C ASP A 188 15.17 -6.77 10.71
N ALA A 189 16.19 -7.23 9.99
CA ALA A 189 17.45 -6.51 9.86
C ALA A 189 17.34 -5.17 9.11
N ALA A 190 16.26 -4.99 8.33
CA ALA A 190 16.05 -3.77 7.55
C ALA A 190 14.95 -2.87 8.16
N ILE A 191 13.77 -3.43 8.42
CA ILE A 191 12.59 -2.71 8.93
C ILE A 191 11.91 -3.60 9.98
N PRO A 192 12.43 -3.61 11.22
CA PRO A 192 12.03 -4.58 12.24
C PRO A 192 10.55 -4.46 12.64
N GLU A 193 10.00 -3.25 12.77
CA GLU A 193 8.63 -3.05 13.21
C GLU A 193 7.61 -3.62 12.21
N GLN A 194 7.81 -3.30 10.94
CA GLN A 194 6.93 -3.78 9.86
C GLN A 194 7.03 -5.32 9.74
N SER A 195 8.24 -5.85 9.74
CA SER A 195 8.51 -7.28 9.61
C SER A 195 7.89 -8.07 10.75
N LYS A 196 8.12 -7.65 12.00
CA LYS A 196 7.56 -8.27 13.21
C LYS A 196 6.04 -8.19 13.25
N ALA A 197 5.46 -7.08 12.82
CA ALA A 197 4.01 -6.94 12.75
C ALA A 197 3.38 -7.98 11.80
N ARG A 198 4.01 -8.25 10.65
CA ARG A 198 3.54 -9.23 9.66
C ARG A 198 3.51 -10.65 10.23
N TYR A 199 4.65 -11.17 10.69
CA TYR A 199 4.68 -12.53 11.20
C TYR A 199 4.07 -12.65 12.61
N GLY A 200 4.18 -11.62 13.45
CA GLY A 200 3.57 -11.61 14.78
C GLY A 200 2.05 -11.70 14.72
N GLY A 201 1.42 -10.93 13.85
CA GLY A 201 -0.03 -11.02 13.62
C GLY A 201 -0.48 -12.40 13.13
N PHE A 202 0.29 -13.01 12.22
CA PHE A 202 0.04 -14.38 11.75
C PHE A 202 0.10 -15.40 12.90
N LEU A 203 1.16 -15.39 13.68
CA LEU A 203 1.37 -16.32 14.79
C LEU A 203 0.34 -16.12 15.91
N GLU A 204 -0.02 -14.86 16.23
CA GLU A 204 -1.07 -14.54 17.19
C GLU A 204 -2.39 -15.22 16.83
N LYS A 205 -2.74 -15.18 15.54
CA LYS A 205 -4.01 -15.76 15.08
C LYS A 205 -3.99 -17.27 14.94
N LEU A 206 -2.87 -17.87 14.61
CA LEU A 206 -2.74 -19.34 14.76
C LEU A 206 -3.07 -19.77 16.19
N THR A 207 -2.45 -19.12 17.18
CA THR A 207 -2.72 -19.40 18.60
C THR A 207 -4.18 -19.16 18.98
N ALA A 208 -4.76 -18.02 18.56
CA ALA A 208 -6.16 -17.66 18.85
C ALA A 208 -7.16 -18.66 18.24
N ASN A 209 -6.81 -19.29 17.12
CA ASN A 209 -7.59 -20.36 16.49
C ASN A 209 -7.28 -21.75 17.04
N GLY A 210 -6.52 -21.84 18.12
CA GLY A 210 -6.20 -23.10 18.79
C GLY A 210 -5.16 -23.96 18.04
N VAL A 211 -4.39 -23.39 17.12
CA VAL A 211 -3.33 -24.07 16.39
C VAL A 211 -2.01 -23.88 17.13
N ASN A 212 -1.39 -24.98 17.58
CA ASN A 212 -0.07 -24.94 18.17
C ASN A 212 1.00 -24.91 17.10
N TYR A 213 2.12 -24.25 17.40
CA TYR A 213 3.27 -24.22 16.50
C TYR A 213 4.59 -24.14 17.28
N GLU A 214 5.64 -24.53 16.59
CA GLU A 214 7.03 -24.31 16.99
C GLU A 214 7.76 -23.59 15.85
N ILE A 215 8.54 -22.56 16.17
CA ILE A 215 9.43 -21.92 15.19
C ILE A 215 10.72 -22.75 15.14
N VAL A 216 10.86 -23.53 14.05
CA VAL A 216 12.00 -24.47 13.89
C VAL A 216 13.19 -23.80 13.18
N ALA A 217 12.96 -22.71 12.45
CA ALA A 217 14.01 -21.88 11.86
C ALA A 217 13.51 -20.44 11.69
N GLN A 218 14.37 -19.47 11.93
CA GLN A 218 14.09 -18.06 11.60
C GLN A 218 15.35 -17.38 11.12
N GLN A 219 15.27 -16.69 9.99
CA GLN A 219 16.38 -15.97 9.41
C GLN A 219 15.94 -14.63 8.83
N SER A 220 16.63 -13.57 9.25
CA SER A 220 16.46 -12.25 8.66
C SER A 220 17.37 -12.08 7.45
N SER A 221 16.83 -11.45 6.38
CA SER A 221 17.57 -11.16 5.16
C SER A 221 17.04 -9.90 4.47
N THR A 222 17.58 -9.60 3.30
CA THR A 222 17.12 -8.52 2.43
C THR A 222 16.97 -9.03 0.99
N SER A 223 16.20 -8.32 0.18
CA SER A 223 16.06 -8.64 -1.26
C SER A 223 17.36 -8.46 -2.07
N LYS A 224 18.38 -7.82 -1.48
CA LYS A 224 19.70 -7.64 -2.11
C LYS A 224 20.60 -8.87 -1.98
N ASN A 225 20.29 -9.78 -1.07
CA ASN A 225 21.07 -10.98 -0.83
C ASN A 225 20.69 -12.09 -1.82
N ASP A 226 21.63 -13.00 -2.07
CA ASP A 226 21.27 -14.30 -2.64
C ASP A 226 20.62 -15.13 -1.52
N ASN A 227 19.30 -15.28 -1.60
CA ASN A 227 18.51 -15.92 -0.58
C ASN A 227 18.35 -17.43 -0.78
N VAL A 228 18.72 -17.97 -1.94
CA VAL A 228 18.63 -19.42 -2.22
C VAL A 228 19.43 -20.24 -1.23
N PRO A 229 20.75 -19.99 -1.01
CA PRO A 229 21.53 -20.76 -0.05
C PRO A 229 21.03 -20.61 1.39
N ILE A 230 20.44 -19.46 1.73
CA ILE A 230 19.87 -19.20 3.05
C ILE A 230 18.67 -20.13 3.29
N VAL A 231 17.74 -20.18 2.33
CA VAL A 231 16.55 -21.04 2.42
C VAL A 231 16.93 -22.52 2.44
N GLU A 232 17.89 -22.93 1.60
CA GLU A 232 18.41 -24.30 1.60
C GLU A 232 19.00 -24.69 2.97
N ALA A 233 19.79 -23.80 3.58
CA ALA A 233 20.36 -24.03 4.91
C ALA A 233 19.28 -24.09 6.00
N MET A 234 18.27 -23.24 5.95
CA MET A 234 17.13 -23.26 6.88
C MET A 234 16.41 -24.62 6.81
N LEU A 235 16.09 -25.10 5.60
CA LEU A 235 15.39 -26.36 5.40
C LEU A 235 16.26 -27.58 5.78
N ALA A 236 17.56 -27.52 5.51
CA ALA A 236 18.49 -28.56 5.94
C ALA A 236 18.62 -28.64 7.48
N GLY A 237 18.56 -27.49 8.17
CA GLY A 237 18.58 -27.40 9.62
C GLY A 237 17.26 -27.74 10.32
N ALA A 238 16.14 -27.68 9.60
CA ALA A 238 14.80 -27.95 10.09
C ALA A 238 14.06 -28.95 9.18
N PRO A 239 14.45 -30.23 9.17
CA PRO A 239 13.91 -31.23 8.25
C PRO A 239 12.45 -31.62 8.52
N ASP A 240 11.91 -31.25 9.65
CA ASP A 240 10.52 -31.42 10.08
C ASP A 240 9.63 -30.19 9.76
N CYS A 241 10.18 -29.13 9.18
CA CYS A 241 9.43 -27.95 8.74
C CYS A 241 8.27 -28.37 7.83
N ASN A 242 7.07 -27.91 8.16
CA ASN A 242 5.86 -28.15 7.35
C ASN A 242 5.17 -26.86 6.90
N VAL A 243 5.53 -25.70 7.49
CA VAL A 243 5.06 -24.38 7.07
C VAL A 243 6.26 -23.46 6.92
N PHE A 244 6.36 -22.76 5.80
CA PHE A 244 7.37 -21.74 5.61
C PHE A 244 6.69 -20.38 5.43
N TYR A 245 6.81 -19.50 6.43
CA TYR A 245 6.25 -18.16 6.39
C TYR A 245 7.25 -17.15 5.84
N CYS A 246 6.79 -16.29 4.89
CA CYS A 246 7.60 -15.29 4.24
C CYS A 246 6.98 -13.90 4.44
N THR A 247 7.76 -12.95 4.96
CA THR A 247 7.27 -11.60 5.26
C THR A 247 7.17 -10.68 4.04
N SER A 248 7.58 -11.12 2.84
CA SER A 248 7.48 -10.34 1.60
C SER A 248 7.39 -11.22 0.36
N ALA A 249 6.88 -10.67 -0.75
CA ALA A 249 6.83 -11.37 -2.04
C ALA A 249 8.22 -11.82 -2.54
N ALA A 250 9.28 -11.04 -2.30
CA ALA A 250 10.62 -11.38 -2.70
C ALA A 250 11.09 -12.69 -2.03
N PHE A 251 10.81 -12.86 -0.75
CA PHE A 251 11.12 -14.10 -0.02
C PHE A 251 10.20 -15.24 -0.44
N THR A 252 8.90 -14.98 -0.59
CA THR A 252 7.94 -15.99 -1.05
C THR A 252 8.39 -16.62 -2.35
N ASN A 253 8.78 -15.80 -3.34
CA ASN A 253 9.23 -16.28 -4.64
C ASN A 253 10.45 -17.21 -4.55
N VAL A 254 11.43 -16.86 -3.73
CA VAL A 254 12.63 -17.67 -3.55
C VAL A 254 12.31 -18.96 -2.79
N VAL A 255 11.54 -18.88 -1.71
CA VAL A 255 11.18 -20.05 -0.90
C VAL A 255 10.38 -21.05 -1.72
N VAL A 256 9.37 -20.59 -2.48
CA VAL A 256 8.60 -21.47 -3.38
C VAL A 256 9.51 -22.17 -4.36
N GLN A 257 10.43 -21.43 -5.02
CA GLN A 257 11.37 -22.01 -5.97
C GLN A 257 12.27 -23.08 -5.31
N VAL A 258 12.83 -22.80 -4.13
CA VAL A 258 13.71 -23.76 -3.42
C VAL A 258 12.91 -25.00 -2.98
N VAL A 259 11.72 -24.81 -2.41
CA VAL A 259 10.85 -25.94 -1.97
C VAL A 259 10.50 -26.84 -3.16
N MET A 260 10.15 -26.25 -4.32
CA MET A 260 9.88 -27.01 -5.56
C MET A 260 11.14 -27.74 -6.05
N ASN A 261 12.28 -27.08 -6.12
CA ASN A 261 13.54 -27.67 -6.58
C ASN A 261 14.02 -28.81 -5.70
N MET A 262 13.75 -28.75 -4.40
CA MET A 262 14.06 -29.80 -3.44
C MET A 262 13.02 -30.93 -3.42
N GLY A 263 11.93 -30.84 -4.19
CA GLY A 263 10.85 -31.82 -4.20
C GLY A 263 10.06 -31.89 -2.88
N LEU A 264 9.90 -30.76 -2.21
CA LEU A 264 9.24 -30.67 -0.90
C LEU A 264 7.83 -30.07 -0.96
N SER A 265 7.26 -29.82 -2.14
CA SER A 265 5.94 -29.19 -2.31
C SER A 265 4.80 -29.92 -1.59
N ASP A 266 4.85 -31.26 -1.54
CA ASP A 266 3.85 -32.07 -0.81
C ASP A 266 3.99 -31.99 0.73
N LYS A 267 5.16 -31.58 1.21
CA LYS A 267 5.51 -31.59 2.65
C LYS A 267 5.41 -30.23 3.30
N ILE A 268 5.67 -29.16 2.53
CA ILE A 268 5.75 -27.78 3.04
C ILE A 268 4.68 -26.95 2.37
N THR A 269 3.93 -26.18 3.16
CA THR A 269 3.09 -25.11 2.66
C THR A 269 3.83 -23.77 2.82
N VAL A 270 3.97 -23.01 1.75
CA VAL A 270 4.53 -21.67 1.79
C VAL A 270 3.41 -20.65 2.00
N VAL A 271 3.52 -19.87 3.06
CA VAL A 271 2.59 -18.77 3.38
C VAL A 271 3.33 -17.46 3.13
N GLY A 272 2.86 -16.70 2.15
CA GLY A 272 3.51 -15.48 1.70
C GLY A 272 2.74 -14.21 2.05
N TYR A 273 3.47 -13.12 2.17
CA TYR A 273 2.95 -11.77 2.31
C TYR A 273 3.31 -10.95 1.06
N ASP A 274 2.45 -10.01 0.69
CA ASP A 274 2.50 -9.28 -0.57
C ASP A 274 2.24 -10.15 -1.82
N MET A 275 1.90 -9.50 -2.92
CA MET A 275 1.71 -10.18 -4.21
C MET A 275 2.40 -9.41 -5.32
N GLY A 276 3.06 -10.13 -6.20
CA GLY A 276 3.58 -9.65 -7.47
C GLY A 276 3.23 -10.62 -8.59
N GLU A 277 3.63 -10.32 -9.81
CA GLU A 277 3.33 -11.16 -10.98
C GLU A 277 3.85 -12.60 -10.80
N GLN A 278 5.08 -12.75 -10.30
CA GLN A 278 5.66 -14.06 -10.04
C GLN A 278 4.89 -14.82 -8.97
N THR A 279 4.55 -14.18 -7.84
CA THR A 279 3.78 -14.80 -6.77
C THR A 279 2.39 -15.23 -7.26
N ALA A 280 1.74 -14.37 -8.07
CA ALA A 280 0.45 -14.71 -8.68
C ALA A 280 0.55 -15.92 -9.61
N THR A 281 1.62 -16.00 -10.41
CA THR A 281 1.89 -17.16 -11.28
C THR A 281 2.10 -18.43 -10.46
N GLN A 282 2.86 -18.34 -9.36
CA GLN A 282 3.09 -19.47 -8.47
C GLN A 282 1.81 -19.97 -7.81
N LEU A 283 0.90 -19.07 -7.40
CA LEU A 283 -0.40 -19.45 -6.84
C LEU A 283 -1.33 -20.18 -7.82
N LEU A 284 -1.11 -20.01 -9.12
CA LEU A 284 -1.88 -20.69 -10.18
C LEU A 284 -1.26 -22.02 -10.61
N ASP A 285 -0.06 -22.33 -10.15
CA ASP A 285 0.62 -23.60 -10.43
C ASP A 285 0.16 -24.67 -9.42
N GLU A 286 -0.46 -25.73 -9.91
CA GLU A 286 -0.96 -26.86 -9.09
C GLU A 286 0.16 -27.60 -8.32
N ASN A 287 1.42 -27.44 -8.73
CA ASN A 287 2.59 -28.03 -8.08
C ASN A 287 3.24 -27.10 -7.05
N SER A 288 2.72 -25.88 -6.89
CA SER A 288 3.25 -24.91 -5.94
C SER A 288 2.94 -25.33 -4.49
N PRO A 289 3.88 -25.14 -3.57
CA PRO A 289 3.77 -25.55 -2.17
C PRO A 289 2.79 -24.70 -1.35
#